data_2678c6f6691f1742ecdab3d49844a7b7
#
_entry.id   2678c6f6691f1742ecdab3d49844a7b7
#
_cell.length_a   1.000
_cell.length_b   1.000
_cell.length_c   1.000
_cell.angle_alpha   90.00
_cell.angle_beta   90.00
_cell.angle_gamma   90.00
#
_symmetry.space_group_name_H-M   'P 1'
#
loop_
_entity.id
_entity.type
_entity.pdbx_description
1 polymer ?
#
loop_
_entity_poly.entity_id
_entity_poly.type
_entity_poly.pdbx_seq_one_letter_code
_entity_poly.pdbx_strand_id
1 'polypeptide(L)'
;MKKIVSLIFVILMIFAAFSSTGCGKQPYLIAITNQSKACLEVYDITEGRMDETTLVWSYKLPYNNIAGVKFRHSDVHGDVVLTVCGNNYGCMVSYPAGEIVWSTVSTAANPHSIELIPCGVIAVASSDGDEIRFFTTEKQYNSKPSASVTLDDAHGVLWDEESDVLWAVGGNILTAYTVTLDSDGAVTVTEEVSLRTEIPTNSAHDLAPVYENTDELWITTGSTVYRYNKSTKAFVYDYEGHEGLDISGVKGIGSYDDGSVVYIYPDGEYQSWTGKTVYFIKEGVGEPMAITSESGHFYKVRVFDTRYQ
;
A
#
# COMPACT_ATOMS: atom_id res chain seq x y z
N MET A 1 18.14 -35.84 28.48
CA MET A 1 18.29 -34.62 27.67
C MET A 1 18.07 -34.98 26.20
N LYS A 2 16.86 -34.85 25.69
CA LYS A 2 16.54 -35.13 24.27
C LYS A 2 16.62 -33.79 23.51
N LYS A 3 17.56 -33.72 22.54
CA LYS A 3 17.70 -32.59 21.61
C LYS A 3 16.54 -32.68 20.58
N ILE A 4 15.66 -31.73 20.58
CA ILE A 4 14.67 -31.53 19.53
C ILE A 4 15.39 -30.80 18.39
N VAL A 5 15.58 -31.48 17.29
CA VAL A 5 16.07 -30.91 16.04
C VAL A 5 14.84 -30.38 15.31
N SER A 6 14.69 -29.06 15.28
CA SER A 6 13.66 -28.38 14.48
C SER A 6 14.09 -28.42 13.02
N LEU A 7 13.35 -29.16 12.21
CA LEU A 7 13.58 -29.27 10.77
C LEU A 7 12.85 -28.08 10.09
N ILE A 8 13.62 -27.05 9.77
CA ILE A 8 13.13 -25.93 8.95
C ILE A 8 13.14 -26.40 7.50
N PHE A 9 11.95 -26.62 6.93
CA PHE A 9 11.78 -26.81 5.49
C PHE A 9 11.91 -25.46 4.79
N VAL A 10 13.10 -25.17 4.28
CA VAL A 10 13.31 -24.07 3.31
C VAL A 10 12.92 -24.63 1.94
N ILE A 11 11.77 -24.25 1.43
CA ILE A 11 11.41 -24.48 0.02
C ILE A 11 12.19 -23.45 -0.80
N LEU A 12 13.31 -23.88 -1.36
CA LEU A 12 14.09 -23.10 -2.32
C LEU A 12 13.35 -23.15 -3.66
N MET A 13 12.49 -22.17 -3.95
CA MET A 13 12.02 -21.96 -5.32
C MET A 13 13.08 -21.20 -6.09
N ILE A 14 13.72 -21.89 -7.02
CA ILE A 14 14.65 -21.30 -7.99
C ILE A 14 13.81 -20.45 -8.95
N PHE A 15 13.85 -19.14 -8.80
CA PHE A 15 13.39 -18.22 -9.84
C PHE A 15 14.43 -18.23 -10.97
N ALA A 16 14.14 -18.97 -12.04
CA ALA A 16 14.80 -18.77 -13.31
C ALA A 16 14.35 -17.40 -13.84
N ALA A 17 15.30 -16.49 -14.04
CA ALA A 17 15.07 -15.26 -14.78
C ALA A 17 14.63 -15.64 -16.20
N PHE A 18 13.35 -15.62 -16.45
CA PHE A 18 12.79 -15.75 -17.80
C PHE A 18 12.93 -14.41 -18.53
N SER A 19 14.05 -14.19 -19.18
CA SER A 19 14.10 -13.31 -20.35
C SER A 19 13.41 -14.04 -21.51
N SER A 20 12.08 -14.09 -21.51
CA SER A 20 11.30 -14.55 -22.64
C SER A 20 10.93 -13.35 -23.50
N THR A 21 11.59 -13.21 -24.65
CA THR A 21 11.08 -12.50 -25.82
C THR A 21 9.90 -13.28 -26.42
N GLY A 22 8.83 -13.37 -25.66
CA GLY A 22 7.54 -13.91 -26.09
C GLY A 22 6.47 -12.91 -25.69
N CYS A 23 5.55 -12.59 -26.61
CA CYS A 23 4.37 -11.76 -26.40
C CYS A 23 3.37 -12.47 -25.45
N GLY A 24 3.77 -12.75 -24.23
CA GLY A 24 2.93 -13.22 -23.14
C GLY A 24 2.42 -11.99 -22.39
N LYS A 25 1.12 -11.90 -22.14
CA LYS A 25 0.56 -10.86 -21.25
C LYS A 25 1.24 -10.97 -19.88
N GLN A 26 1.61 -9.82 -19.31
CA GLN A 26 2.10 -9.76 -17.93
C GLN A 26 0.98 -10.26 -17.00
N PRO A 27 1.36 -11.02 -15.95
CA PRO A 27 0.37 -11.49 -14.98
C PRO A 27 -0.20 -10.31 -14.17
N TYR A 28 -1.46 -10.40 -13.81
CA TYR A 28 -2.07 -9.45 -12.86
C TYR A 28 -1.76 -9.89 -11.43
N LEU A 29 -0.68 -9.36 -10.88
CA LEU A 29 -0.28 -9.63 -9.50
C LEU A 29 -0.85 -8.59 -8.55
N ILE A 30 -1.40 -9.05 -7.43
CA ILE A 30 -1.86 -8.19 -6.34
C ILE A 30 -1.16 -8.53 -5.03
N ALA A 31 -0.93 -7.51 -4.20
CA ALA A 31 -0.57 -7.66 -2.80
C ALA A 31 -1.79 -7.34 -1.93
N ILE A 32 -2.02 -8.13 -0.88
CA ILE A 32 -3.20 -8.00 -0.05
C ILE A 32 -2.88 -8.18 1.44
N THR A 33 -3.58 -7.41 2.29
CA THR A 33 -3.44 -7.52 3.74
C THR A 33 -4.49 -8.46 4.32
N ASN A 34 -4.10 -9.71 4.62
CA ASN A 34 -5.01 -10.71 5.19
C ASN A 34 -5.08 -10.58 6.72
N GLN A 35 -6.10 -9.90 7.23
CA GLN A 35 -6.26 -9.67 8.67
C GLN A 35 -6.67 -10.94 9.43
N SER A 36 -7.43 -11.84 8.82
CA SER A 36 -7.83 -13.09 9.48
C SER A 36 -6.66 -14.04 9.71
N LYS A 37 -5.62 -13.96 8.87
CA LYS A 37 -4.42 -14.78 8.98
C LYS A 37 -3.21 -14.00 9.56
N ALA A 38 -3.31 -12.69 9.74
CA ALA A 38 -2.19 -11.79 10.03
C ALA A 38 -1.01 -11.97 9.06
N CYS A 39 -1.31 -12.00 7.75
CA CYS A 39 -0.35 -12.20 6.68
C CYS A 39 -0.45 -11.11 5.62
N LEU A 40 0.69 -10.77 5.02
CA LEU A 40 0.74 -10.22 3.68
C LEU A 40 0.72 -11.39 2.70
N GLU A 41 -0.06 -11.27 1.64
CA GLU A 41 -0.15 -12.30 0.61
C GLU A 41 -0.06 -11.64 -0.77
N VAL A 42 0.64 -12.29 -1.71
CA VAL A 42 0.70 -11.91 -3.13
C VAL A 42 0.03 -13.00 -3.94
N TYR A 43 -0.92 -12.62 -4.76
CA TYR A 43 -1.65 -13.54 -5.63
C TYR A 43 -1.50 -13.15 -7.10
N ASP A 44 -1.46 -14.16 -7.97
CA ASP A 44 -1.70 -14.01 -9.41
C ASP A 44 -3.20 -14.18 -9.68
N ILE A 45 -3.86 -13.08 -10.03
CA ILE A 45 -5.30 -13.07 -10.30
C ILE A 45 -5.66 -13.12 -11.80
N THR A 46 -4.69 -13.42 -12.67
CA THR A 46 -4.87 -13.45 -14.12
C THR A 46 -6.02 -14.36 -14.56
N GLU A 47 -6.21 -15.49 -13.87
CA GLU A 47 -7.26 -16.47 -14.14
C GLU A 47 -8.57 -16.21 -13.36
N GLY A 48 -8.70 -15.04 -12.71
CA GLY A 48 -9.92 -14.66 -11.98
C GLY A 48 -10.17 -15.44 -10.69
N ARG A 49 -9.13 -15.91 -10.03
CA ARG A 49 -9.25 -16.67 -8.77
C ARG A 49 -8.13 -16.30 -7.78
N MET A 50 -8.41 -16.56 -6.50
CA MET A 50 -7.51 -16.28 -5.39
C MET A 50 -7.56 -17.45 -4.40
N ASP A 51 -6.68 -18.42 -4.60
CA ASP A 51 -6.57 -19.66 -3.81
C ASP A 51 -5.10 -20.07 -3.60
N GLU A 52 -4.85 -21.22 -3.00
CA GLU A 52 -3.49 -21.72 -2.74
C GLU A 52 -2.67 -21.95 -4.02
N THR A 53 -3.32 -22.17 -5.17
CA THR A 53 -2.63 -22.41 -6.45
C THR A 53 -2.18 -21.13 -7.14
N THR A 54 -2.77 -19.99 -6.76
CA THR A 54 -2.44 -18.65 -7.27
C THR A 54 -1.67 -17.81 -6.26
N LEU A 55 -1.43 -18.33 -5.05
CA LEU A 55 -0.59 -17.69 -4.03
C LEU A 55 0.88 -17.73 -4.44
N VAL A 56 1.45 -16.55 -4.71
CA VAL A 56 2.85 -16.39 -5.14
C VAL A 56 3.80 -16.24 -3.95
N TRP A 57 3.36 -15.52 -2.92
CA TRP A 57 4.19 -15.24 -1.75
C TRP A 57 3.31 -14.93 -0.54
N SER A 58 3.81 -15.25 0.66
CA SER A 58 3.14 -14.91 1.93
C SER A 58 4.16 -14.60 3.01
N TYR A 59 3.85 -13.59 3.84
CA TYR A 59 4.65 -13.22 5.00
C TYR A 59 3.79 -13.05 6.24
N LYS A 60 4.12 -13.81 7.31
CA LYS A 60 3.40 -13.76 8.58
C LYS A 60 3.91 -12.62 9.45
N LEU A 61 2.98 -11.77 9.91
CA LEU A 61 3.27 -10.66 10.81
C LEU A 61 3.08 -11.03 12.28
N PRO A 62 3.76 -10.35 13.22
CA PRO A 62 3.64 -10.62 14.64
C PRO A 62 2.32 -10.13 15.24
N TYR A 63 1.63 -9.21 14.56
CA TYR A 63 0.38 -8.60 15.03
C TYR A 63 -0.71 -8.66 13.97
N ASN A 64 -1.97 -8.64 14.42
CA ASN A 64 -3.15 -8.55 13.56
C ASN A 64 -3.40 -7.09 13.08
N ASN A 65 -4.53 -6.85 12.41
CA ASN A 65 -4.93 -5.55 11.90
C ASN A 65 -3.89 -4.94 10.94
N ILE A 66 -3.45 -5.76 9.98
CA ILE A 66 -2.55 -5.30 8.93
C ILE A 66 -3.32 -4.31 8.06
N ALA A 67 -2.84 -3.07 7.99
CA ALA A 67 -3.58 -1.98 7.36
C ALA A 67 -2.96 -1.44 6.07
N GLY A 68 -1.67 -1.60 5.88
CA GLY A 68 -0.96 -1.12 4.68
C GLY A 68 0.00 -2.15 4.10
N VAL A 69 0.18 -2.12 2.78
CA VAL A 69 1.22 -2.88 2.08
C VAL A 69 1.71 -2.06 0.89
N LYS A 70 3.03 -1.98 0.72
CA LYS A 70 3.68 -1.42 -0.48
C LYS A 70 4.93 -2.20 -0.83
N PHE A 71 5.19 -2.34 -2.12
CA PHE A 71 6.45 -2.83 -2.65
C PHE A 71 7.28 -1.66 -3.13
N ARG A 72 8.59 -1.69 -2.85
CA ARG A 72 9.52 -0.67 -3.30
C ARG A 72 10.87 -1.30 -3.61
N HIS A 73 11.64 -0.63 -4.44
CA HIS A 73 13.05 -0.93 -4.60
C HIS A 73 13.87 -0.02 -3.68
N SER A 74 14.77 -0.60 -2.92
CA SER A 74 15.73 0.11 -2.07
C SER A 74 17.13 -0.12 -2.60
N ASP A 75 17.90 0.93 -2.83
CA ASP A 75 19.31 0.83 -3.26
C ASP A 75 20.18 0.01 -2.28
N VAL A 76 19.78 -0.02 -1.01
CA VAL A 76 20.54 -0.73 0.05
C VAL A 76 20.10 -2.18 0.22
N HIS A 77 18.78 -2.46 0.08
CA HIS A 77 18.20 -3.75 0.43
C HIS A 77 17.59 -4.52 -0.76
N GLY A 78 17.64 -3.95 -1.99
CA GLY A 78 16.93 -4.50 -3.13
C GLY A 78 15.42 -4.34 -2.98
N ASP A 79 14.66 -5.28 -3.53
CA ASP A 79 13.20 -5.23 -3.43
C ASP A 79 12.74 -5.50 -2.00
N VAL A 80 11.81 -4.67 -1.51
CA VAL A 80 11.30 -4.69 -0.15
C VAL A 80 9.79 -4.56 -0.12
N VAL A 81 9.21 -5.07 0.95
CA VAL A 81 7.79 -4.90 1.29
C VAL A 81 7.69 -4.10 2.57
N LEU A 82 6.93 -3.02 2.53
CA LEU A 82 6.61 -2.21 3.69
C LEU A 82 5.19 -2.52 4.16
N THR A 83 5.00 -2.57 5.48
CA THR A 83 3.68 -2.78 6.07
C THR A 83 3.55 -2.15 7.44
N VAL A 84 2.31 -1.87 7.83
CA VAL A 84 1.90 -1.46 9.17
C VAL A 84 0.80 -2.37 9.69
N CYS A 85 0.78 -2.58 10.99
CA CYS A 85 -0.26 -3.39 11.64
C CYS A 85 -0.50 -2.94 13.09
N GLY A 86 -1.40 -3.63 13.78
CA GLY A 86 -1.74 -3.35 15.17
C GLY A 86 -0.52 -3.24 16.10
N ASN A 87 -0.75 -2.72 17.29
CA ASN A 87 0.28 -2.41 18.30
C ASN A 87 1.32 -1.34 17.87
N ASN A 88 0.89 -0.41 17.01
CA ASN A 88 1.73 0.69 16.51
C ASN A 88 3.01 0.16 15.84
N TYR A 89 2.90 -0.97 15.15
CA TYR A 89 4.03 -1.63 14.50
C TYR A 89 4.11 -1.28 13.02
N GLY A 90 5.33 -1.00 12.57
CA GLY A 90 5.68 -0.86 11.17
C GLY A 90 6.95 -1.64 10.85
N CYS A 91 7.04 -2.24 9.67
CA CYS A 91 8.26 -2.89 9.23
C CYS A 91 8.45 -2.83 7.71
N MET A 92 9.71 -3.02 7.32
CA MET A 92 10.17 -3.28 5.97
C MET A 92 10.89 -4.62 5.95
N VAL A 93 10.50 -5.51 5.06
CA VAL A 93 11.09 -6.83 4.90
C VAL A 93 11.65 -7.00 3.49
N SER A 94 12.75 -7.72 3.34
CA SER A 94 13.31 -8.06 2.03
C SER A 94 12.38 -8.98 1.24
N TYR A 95 12.25 -8.74 -0.07
CA TYR A 95 11.46 -9.60 -0.94
C TYR A 95 12.37 -10.36 -1.92
N PRO A 96 12.16 -11.67 -2.15
CA PRO A 96 11.15 -12.52 -1.53
C PRO A 96 11.59 -13.18 -0.21
N ALA A 97 12.78 -12.88 0.32
CA ALA A 97 13.39 -13.59 1.45
C ALA A 97 12.61 -13.47 2.77
N GLY A 98 11.89 -12.35 3.00
CA GLY A 98 11.09 -12.14 4.21
C GLY A 98 11.93 -11.82 5.46
N GLU A 99 13.13 -11.26 5.29
CA GLU A 99 13.96 -10.83 6.41
C GLU A 99 13.62 -9.40 6.82
N ILE A 100 13.45 -9.13 8.12
CA ILE A 100 13.21 -7.77 8.61
C ILE A 100 14.48 -6.95 8.43
N VAL A 101 14.42 -5.92 7.57
CA VAL A 101 15.51 -4.97 7.33
C VAL A 101 15.31 -3.66 8.08
N TRP A 102 14.06 -3.33 8.41
CA TRP A 102 13.71 -2.20 9.27
C TRP A 102 12.43 -2.48 10.04
N SER A 103 12.30 -1.92 11.27
CA SER A 103 11.07 -1.99 12.06
C SER A 103 10.97 -0.91 13.13
N THR A 104 9.73 -0.65 13.58
CA THR A 104 9.40 0.20 14.72
C THR A 104 8.14 -0.29 15.44
N VAL A 105 8.01 0.03 16.74
CA VAL A 105 6.77 -0.06 17.55
C VAL A 105 6.31 1.33 17.99
N SER A 106 6.78 2.35 17.32
CA SER A 106 6.54 3.76 17.65
C SER A 106 5.81 4.52 16.53
N THR A 107 5.04 3.83 15.67
CA THR A 107 4.03 4.52 14.85
C THR A 107 3.01 5.16 15.80
N ALA A 108 2.29 6.19 15.34
CA ALA A 108 1.17 6.69 16.13
C ALA A 108 0.03 5.66 16.18
N ALA A 109 -1.03 5.97 16.92
CA ALA A 109 -2.15 5.05 17.09
C ALA A 109 -2.86 4.77 15.76
N ASN A 110 -3.19 3.50 15.52
CA ASN A 110 -3.91 3.02 14.34
C ASN A 110 -3.21 3.37 13.01
N PRO A 111 -2.01 2.82 12.74
CA PRO A 111 -1.29 3.11 11.50
C PRO A 111 -1.99 2.46 10.30
N HIS A 112 -2.17 3.24 9.21
CA HIS A 112 -2.91 2.84 8.01
C HIS A 112 -2.06 2.77 6.74
N SER A 113 -1.01 3.56 6.64
CA SER A 113 -0.17 3.60 5.45
C SER A 113 1.29 3.81 5.81
N ILE A 114 2.17 3.30 4.97
CA ILE A 114 3.62 3.41 5.10
C ILE A 114 4.22 3.65 3.72
N GLU A 115 5.30 4.46 3.66
CA GLU A 115 6.02 4.74 2.43
C GLU A 115 7.52 4.80 2.68
N LEU A 116 8.33 4.27 1.75
CA LEU A 116 9.77 4.46 1.69
C LEU A 116 10.08 5.63 0.76
N ILE A 117 10.71 6.67 1.28
CA ILE A 117 11.16 7.83 0.51
C ILE A 117 12.61 7.57 0.06
N PRO A 118 12.99 7.86 -1.20
CA PRO A 118 14.32 7.54 -1.75
C PRO A 118 15.50 8.06 -0.93
N CYS A 119 15.34 9.17 -0.20
CA CYS A 119 16.40 9.67 0.68
C CYS A 119 16.68 8.81 1.92
N GLY A 120 16.04 7.65 2.08
CA GLY A 120 16.24 6.75 3.22
C GLY A 120 15.36 7.09 4.43
N VAL A 121 14.20 7.67 4.20
CA VAL A 121 13.20 7.99 5.24
C VAL A 121 11.95 7.14 5.02
N ILE A 122 11.38 6.61 6.09
CA ILE A 122 10.08 5.94 6.09
C ILE A 122 9.05 6.87 6.73
N ALA A 123 7.94 7.11 6.01
CA ALA A 123 6.78 7.83 6.50
C ALA A 123 5.66 6.86 6.87
N VAL A 124 5.00 7.08 8.02
CA VAL A 124 3.87 6.29 8.50
C VAL A 124 2.71 7.21 8.86
N ALA A 125 1.58 7.06 8.17
CA ALA A 125 0.32 7.75 8.47
C ALA A 125 -0.50 6.93 9.47
N SER A 126 -1.03 7.59 10.52
CA SER A 126 -1.77 6.98 11.61
C SER A 126 -3.03 7.78 11.93
N SER A 127 -4.21 7.16 11.74
CA SER A 127 -5.50 7.85 11.81
C SER A 127 -5.88 8.32 13.21
N ASP A 128 -5.86 7.42 14.20
CA ASP A 128 -6.22 7.79 15.58
C ASP A 128 -5.12 8.62 16.28
N GLY A 129 -3.96 8.72 15.65
CA GLY A 129 -2.86 9.56 16.11
C GLY A 129 -2.87 10.95 15.50
N ASP A 130 -3.67 11.19 14.46
CA ASP A 130 -3.76 12.46 13.71
C ASP A 130 -2.39 12.97 13.24
N GLU A 131 -1.50 12.06 12.84
CA GLU A 131 -0.14 12.43 12.46
C GLU A 131 0.51 11.49 11.44
N ILE A 132 1.52 12.03 10.76
CA ILE A 132 2.48 11.26 9.97
C ILE A 132 3.81 11.31 10.70
N ARG A 133 4.37 10.14 11.02
CA ARG A 133 5.69 9.99 11.65
C ARG A 133 6.74 9.57 10.65
N PHE A 134 7.93 10.14 10.78
CA PHE A 134 9.06 9.92 9.89
C PHE A 134 10.21 9.26 10.65
N PHE A 135 10.83 8.26 10.02
CA PHE A 135 11.91 7.46 10.59
C PHE A 135 13.05 7.31 9.58
N THR A 136 14.29 7.32 10.01
CA THR A 136 15.42 7.00 9.13
C THR A 136 15.60 5.50 9.00
N THR A 137 16.14 5.03 7.87
CA THR A 137 16.44 3.61 7.62
C THR A 137 17.84 3.19 8.07
N GLU A 138 18.65 4.11 8.63
CA GLU A 138 20.03 3.83 9.08
C GLU A 138 20.13 2.72 10.11
N LYS A 139 19.08 2.54 10.93
CA LYS A 139 19.01 1.49 11.95
C LYS A 139 17.88 0.53 11.62
N GLN A 140 18.15 -0.75 11.78
CA GLN A 140 17.14 -1.79 11.62
C GLN A 140 15.94 -1.63 12.58
N TYR A 141 16.14 -1.04 13.76
CA TYR A 141 15.08 -0.77 14.72
C TYR A 141 15.09 0.69 15.18
N ASN A 142 13.93 1.33 15.09
CA ASN A 142 13.71 2.70 15.56
C ASN A 142 12.71 2.74 16.71
N SER A 143 13.12 3.23 17.86
CA SER A 143 12.29 3.34 19.06
C SER A 143 11.50 4.65 19.15
N LYS A 144 11.77 5.62 18.26
CA LYS A 144 11.11 6.92 18.20
C LYS A 144 11.21 7.49 16.78
N PRO A 145 10.27 8.35 16.36
CA PRO A 145 10.36 9.06 15.11
C PRO A 145 11.48 10.11 15.11
N SER A 146 12.01 10.41 13.93
CA SER A 146 12.96 11.51 13.70
C SER A 146 12.24 12.84 13.48
N ALA A 147 11.03 12.80 12.92
CA ALA A 147 10.13 13.96 12.75
C ALA A 147 8.68 13.51 12.76
N SER A 148 7.74 14.43 12.95
CA SER A 148 6.30 14.22 12.77
C SER A 148 5.61 15.48 12.30
N VAL A 149 4.49 15.33 11.58
CA VAL A 149 3.57 16.40 11.19
C VAL A 149 2.14 16.00 11.53
N THR A 150 1.32 16.96 11.90
CA THR A 150 -0.11 16.72 12.18
C THR A 150 -0.89 16.70 10.87
N LEU A 151 -1.70 15.66 10.70
CA LEU A 151 -2.70 15.54 9.66
C LEU A 151 -3.88 14.77 10.26
N ASP A 152 -5.03 15.44 10.42
CA ASP A 152 -6.24 14.87 11.01
C ASP A 152 -6.65 13.60 10.25
N ASP A 153 -6.92 12.51 11.00
CA ASP A 153 -7.33 11.20 10.44
C ASP A 153 -6.37 10.70 9.32
N ALA A 154 -5.05 10.80 9.51
CA ALA A 154 -4.04 10.49 8.50
C ALA A 154 -4.12 9.03 8.04
N HIS A 155 -4.52 8.76 6.78
CA HIS A 155 -4.78 7.42 6.25
C HIS A 155 -3.88 6.96 5.10
N GLY A 156 -3.40 7.87 4.27
CA GLY A 156 -2.60 7.53 3.09
C GLY A 156 -1.34 8.36 2.98
N VAL A 157 -0.23 7.74 2.58
CA VAL A 157 1.00 8.41 2.14
C VAL A 157 1.50 7.76 0.87
N LEU A 158 2.02 8.56 -0.08
CA LEU A 158 2.52 8.09 -1.37
C LEU A 158 3.63 9.01 -1.86
N TRP A 159 4.81 8.46 -2.14
CA TRP A 159 5.90 9.21 -2.74
C TRP A 159 5.68 9.40 -4.24
N ASP A 160 5.92 10.60 -4.71
CA ASP A 160 5.86 11.00 -6.11
C ASP A 160 7.26 11.43 -6.57
N GLU A 161 7.89 10.59 -7.39
CA GLU A 161 9.27 10.83 -7.85
C GLU A 161 9.37 11.99 -8.84
N GLU A 162 8.32 12.23 -9.63
CA GLU A 162 8.35 13.32 -10.61
C GLU A 162 8.30 14.69 -9.94
N SER A 163 7.50 14.82 -8.88
CA SER A 163 7.32 16.07 -8.14
C SER A 163 8.24 16.19 -6.92
N ASP A 164 8.97 15.12 -6.56
CA ASP A 164 9.85 15.03 -5.37
C ASP A 164 9.12 15.39 -4.07
N VAL A 165 7.88 14.90 -3.91
CA VAL A 165 7.04 15.14 -2.73
C VAL A 165 6.39 13.85 -2.22
N LEU A 166 6.06 13.87 -0.92
CA LEU A 166 5.20 12.87 -0.29
C LEU A 166 3.77 13.38 -0.27
N TRP A 167 2.91 12.84 -1.11
CA TRP A 167 1.48 13.07 -1.02
C TRP A 167 0.90 12.37 0.21
N ALA A 168 -0.10 13.01 0.84
CA ALA A 168 -0.80 12.46 1.99
C ALA A 168 -2.29 12.81 1.98
N VAL A 169 -3.11 11.88 2.48
CA VAL A 169 -4.55 12.10 2.70
C VAL A 169 -4.92 11.82 4.14
N GLY A 170 -5.86 12.63 4.66
CA GLY A 170 -6.45 12.45 5.98
C GLY A 170 -7.73 13.26 6.11
N GLY A 171 -8.77 12.72 6.76
CA GLY A 171 -10.07 13.35 6.86
C GLY A 171 -10.65 13.68 5.49
N ASN A 172 -10.70 14.98 5.16
CA ASN A 172 -11.07 15.49 3.83
C ASN A 172 -9.95 16.32 3.17
N ILE A 173 -8.69 16.08 3.54
CA ILE A 173 -7.55 16.84 3.02
C ILE A 173 -6.64 15.92 2.20
N LEU A 174 -6.27 16.40 1.00
CA LEU A 174 -5.11 15.97 0.25
C LEU A 174 -4.03 17.06 0.40
N THR A 175 -2.83 16.69 0.78
CA THR A 175 -1.69 17.61 0.89
C THR A 175 -0.40 16.92 0.45
N ALA A 176 0.70 17.68 0.33
CA ALA A 176 2.00 17.13 0.00
C ALA A 176 3.09 17.74 0.88
N TYR A 177 4.18 17.02 1.05
CA TYR A 177 5.33 17.43 1.86
C TYR A 177 6.63 17.20 1.10
N THR A 178 7.55 18.17 1.13
CA THR A 178 8.95 17.91 0.87
C THR A 178 9.58 17.25 2.08
N VAL A 179 10.42 16.22 1.86
CA VAL A 179 11.10 15.48 2.91
C VAL A 179 12.57 15.37 2.58
N THR A 180 13.43 15.85 3.48
CA THR A 180 14.87 15.78 3.30
C THR A 180 15.56 15.13 4.49
N LEU A 181 16.66 14.45 4.22
CA LEU A 181 17.56 13.88 5.22
C LEU A 181 18.93 14.50 5.00
N ASP A 182 19.45 15.22 6.01
CA ASP A 182 20.78 15.82 5.92
C ASP A 182 21.91 14.85 6.30
N SER A 183 23.16 15.27 6.12
CA SER A 183 24.33 14.45 6.45
C SER A 183 24.49 14.11 7.93
N ASP A 184 23.82 14.84 8.80
CA ASP A 184 23.84 14.62 10.25
C ASP A 184 22.69 13.70 10.71
N GLY A 185 21.86 13.21 9.76
CA GLY A 185 20.73 12.31 10.01
C GLY A 185 19.47 13.04 10.50
N ALA A 186 19.38 14.38 10.34
CA ALA A 186 18.16 15.10 10.68
C ALA A 186 17.15 15.09 9.53
N VAL A 187 15.91 14.72 9.85
CA VAL A 187 14.79 14.72 8.93
C VAL A 187 14.06 16.05 9.01
N THR A 188 13.94 16.74 7.86
CA THR A 188 13.14 17.97 7.74
C THR A 188 11.94 17.68 6.86
N VAL A 189 10.74 18.07 7.33
CA VAL A 189 9.47 17.89 6.62
C VAL A 189 8.79 19.25 6.51
N THR A 190 8.45 19.66 5.28
CA THR A 190 7.79 20.94 5.01
C THR A 190 6.55 20.73 4.15
N GLU A 191 5.41 21.24 4.59
CA GLU A 191 4.17 21.19 3.82
C GLU A 191 4.23 22.09 2.60
N GLU A 192 3.90 21.55 1.43
CA GLU A 192 3.70 22.27 0.18
C GLU A 192 2.29 22.88 0.15
N VAL A 193 2.07 23.98 0.85
CA VAL A 193 0.74 24.62 1.03
C VAL A 193 0.02 24.85 -0.29
N SER A 194 0.75 25.11 -1.37
CA SER A 194 0.18 25.29 -2.70
C SER A 194 -0.46 24.03 -3.30
N LEU A 195 -0.14 22.86 -2.75
CA LEU A 195 -0.69 21.55 -3.16
C LEU A 195 -1.81 21.06 -2.23
N ARG A 196 -2.07 21.79 -1.14
CA ARG A 196 -3.16 21.45 -0.22
C ARG A 196 -4.53 21.68 -0.88
N THR A 197 -5.36 20.64 -0.89
CA THR A 197 -6.67 20.62 -1.55
C THR A 197 -7.68 19.92 -0.66
N GLU A 198 -8.90 20.45 -0.59
CA GLU A 198 -10.01 19.81 0.09
C GLU A 198 -10.61 18.71 -0.82
N ILE A 199 -10.72 17.49 -0.30
CA ILE A 199 -11.40 16.38 -0.97
C ILE A 199 -12.92 16.61 -0.82
N PRO A 200 -13.72 16.43 -1.89
CA PRO A 200 -15.16 16.76 -1.85
C PRO A 200 -15.99 15.98 -0.81
N THR A 201 -15.47 14.84 -0.32
CA THR A 201 -16.10 14.02 0.73
C THR A 201 -15.13 13.67 1.83
N ASN A 202 -15.63 13.39 3.03
CA ASN A 202 -14.83 13.04 4.20
C ASN A 202 -14.40 11.56 4.22
N SER A 203 -13.55 11.26 5.21
CA SER A 203 -13.05 9.91 5.51
C SER A 203 -12.25 9.33 4.35
N ALA A 204 -11.18 10.02 3.97
CA ALA A 204 -10.19 9.50 3.02
C ALA A 204 -9.54 8.23 3.60
N HIS A 205 -9.62 7.11 2.87
CA HIS A 205 -9.13 5.81 3.34
C HIS A 205 -7.89 5.32 2.61
N ASP A 206 -7.70 5.74 1.36
CA ASP A 206 -6.58 5.27 0.56
C ASP A 206 -6.05 6.34 -0.39
N LEU A 207 -4.76 6.23 -0.66
CA LEU A 207 -4.03 7.01 -1.65
C LEU A 207 -3.13 6.04 -2.41
N ALA A 208 -3.29 5.97 -3.72
CA ALA A 208 -2.57 5.02 -4.55
C ALA A 208 -2.18 5.65 -5.90
N PRO A 209 -1.13 5.11 -6.56
CA PRO A 209 -0.70 5.54 -7.88
C PRO A 209 -1.73 5.18 -8.95
N VAL A 210 -1.73 5.97 -10.03
CA VAL A 210 -2.40 5.68 -11.29
C VAL A 210 -1.31 5.36 -12.31
N TYR A 211 -0.94 4.07 -12.45
CA TYR A 211 0.24 3.70 -13.24
C TYR A 211 0.09 3.96 -14.75
N GLU A 212 -1.12 3.97 -15.28
CA GLU A 212 -1.39 4.34 -16.68
C GLU A 212 -1.33 5.85 -16.93
N ASN A 213 -1.40 6.68 -15.88
CA ASN A 213 -1.32 8.14 -15.95
C ASN A 213 -0.70 8.73 -14.69
N THR A 214 0.61 8.93 -14.70
CA THR A 214 1.36 9.42 -13.53
C THR A 214 1.02 10.85 -13.11
N ASP A 215 0.25 11.62 -13.89
CA ASP A 215 -0.29 12.93 -13.47
C ASP A 215 -1.53 12.81 -12.55
N GLU A 216 -1.99 11.59 -12.26
CA GLU A 216 -3.19 11.35 -11.46
C GLU A 216 -2.94 10.47 -10.24
N LEU A 217 -3.75 10.65 -9.20
CA LEU A 217 -3.75 9.88 -7.97
C LEU A 217 -5.13 9.26 -7.73
N TRP A 218 -5.17 7.99 -7.32
CA TRP A 218 -6.37 7.39 -6.76
C TRP A 218 -6.56 7.82 -5.30
N ILE A 219 -7.76 8.29 -4.97
CA ILE A 219 -8.16 8.63 -3.60
C ILE A 219 -9.51 7.96 -3.32
N THR A 220 -9.55 7.12 -2.29
CA THR A 220 -10.82 6.53 -1.83
C THR A 220 -11.29 7.21 -0.57
N THR A 221 -12.60 7.36 -0.43
CA THR A 221 -13.24 7.98 0.74
C THR A 221 -14.34 7.07 1.31
N GLY A 222 -14.96 7.50 2.41
CA GLY A 222 -16.13 6.81 2.94
C GLY A 222 -17.33 6.79 1.99
N SER A 223 -17.36 7.65 0.98
CA SER A 223 -18.50 7.82 0.08
C SER A 223 -18.27 7.34 -1.34
N THR A 224 -17.08 7.55 -1.90
CA THR A 224 -16.77 7.24 -3.31
C THR A 224 -15.27 7.19 -3.56
N VAL A 225 -14.87 6.92 -4.81
CA VAL A 225 -13.50 6.93 -5.33
C VAL A 225 -13.31 8.14 -6.23
N TYR A 226 -12.15 8.79 -6.10
CA TYR A 226 -11.74 9.93 -6.92
C TYR A 226 -10.44 9.63 -7.66
N ARG A 227 -10.28 10.24 -8.84
CA ARG A 227 -8.98 10.52 -9.44
C ARG A 227 -8.68 12.01 -9.26
N TYR A 228 -7.50 12.32 -8.78
CA TYR A 228 -7.04 13.70 -8.63
C TYR A 228 -5.92 13.96 -9.63
N ASN A 229 -6.12 14.94 -10.51
CA ASN A 229 -5.10 15.34 -11.48
C ASN A 229 -4.18 16.39 -10.85
N LYS A 230 -2.89 16.07 -10.76
CA LYS A 230 -1.85 16.88 -10.08
C LYS A 230 -1.59 18.21 -10.79
N SER A 231 -1.52 18.20 -12.13
CA SER A 231 -1.22 19.39 -12.95
C SER A 231 -2.35 20.41 -12.90
N THR A 232 -3.61 19.96 -13.01
CA THR A 232 -4.78 20.84 -12.98
C THR A 232 -5.30 21.12 -11.58
N LYS A 233 -4.82 20.36 -10.58
CA LYS A 233 -5.28 20.40 -9.18
C LYS A 233 -6.79 20.18 -9.04
N ALA A 234 -7.33 19.25 -9.83
CA ALA A 234 -8.75 19.00 -9.91
C ALA A 234 -9.08 17.51 -9.77
N PHE A 235 -10.25 17.22 -9.20
CA PHE A 235 -10.81 15.88 -9.19
C PHE A 235 -11.41 15.55 -10.55
N VAL A 236 -11.04 14.40 -11.09
CA VAL A 236 -11.53 13.86 -12.36
C VAL A 236 -12.67 12.89 -12.05
N TYR A 237 -13.82 13.11 -12.67
CA TYR A 237 -15.02 12.31 -12.48
C TYR A 237 -15.42 11.54 -13.75
N ASP A 238 -14.89 11.94 -14.90
CA ASP A 238 -15.19 11.35 -16.22
C ASP A 238 -13.97 10.56 -16.68
N TYR A 239 -13.82 9.33 -16.14
CA TYR A 239 -12.81 8.38 -16.54
C TYR A 239 -13.43 7.02 -16.83
N GLU A 240 -12.80 6.23 -17.68
CA GLU A 240 -13.26 4.90 -18.04
C GLU A 240 -13.40 4.00 -16.80
N GLY A 241 -14.53 3.31 -16.66
CA GLY A 241 -14.85 2.49 -15.51
C GLY A 241 -15.39 3.25 -14.28
N HIS A 242 -15.67 4.55 -14.40
CA HIS A 242 -16.19 5.38 -13.29
C HIS A 242 -17.46 4.81 -12.66
N GLU A 243 -18.40 4.36 -13.45
CA GLU A 243 -19.68 3.78 -12.99
C GLU A 243 -19.48 2.56 -12.09
N GLY A 244 -18.45 1.75 -12.38
CA GLY A 244 -18.06 0.60 -11.55
C GLY A 244 -17.31 0.97 -10.27
N LEU A 245 -16.86 2.23 -10.11
CA LEU A 245 -16.07 2.71 -8.99
C LEU A 245 -16.81 3.72 -8.10
N ASP A 246 -18.05 4.12 -8.45
CA ASP A 246 -18.89 4.97 -7.57
C ASP A 246 -19.45 4.15 -6.40
N ILE A 247 -18.53 3.66 -5.57
CA ILE A 247 -18.79 2.74 -4.46
C ILE A 247 -18.30 3.37 -3.17
N SER A 248 -19.13 3.31 -2.14
CA SER A 248 -18.77 3.76 -0.80
C SER A 248 -17.84 2.79 -0.07
N GLY A 249 -16.93 3.33 0.73
CA GLY A 249 -16.14 2.55 1.69
C GLY A 249 -15.01 1.71 1.09
N VAL A 250 -14.55 2.00 -0.13
CA VAL A 250 -13.39 1.34 -0.73
C VAL A 250 -12.17 1.54 0.17
N LYS A 251 -11.54 0.43 0.59
CA LYS A 251 -10.40 0.42 1.53
C LYS A 251 -9.05 0.35 0.84
N GLY A 252 -9.01 -0.11 -0.40
CA GLY A 252 -7.80 -0.19 -1.20
C GLY A 252 -8.12 -0.22 -2.68
N ILE A 253 -7.30 0.46 -3.49
CA ILE A 253 -7.42 0.55 -4.94
C ILE A 253 -6.03 0.59 -5.57
N GLY A 254 -5.94 0.17 -6.82
CA GLY A 254 -4.77 0.34 -7.68
C GLY A 254 -5.12 0.07 -9.14
N SER A 255 -4.36 0.66 -10.06
CA SER A 255 -4.48 0.38 -11.49
C SER A 255 -3.18 -0.17 -12.05
N TYR A 256 -3.27 -0.91 -13.14
CA TYR A 256 -2.15 -1.44 -13.93
C TYR A 256 -1.85 -0.49 -15.10
N ASP A 257 -0.70 -0.66 -15.74
CA ASP A 257 -0.30 0.13 -16.91
C ASP A 257 -1.28 0.03 -18.09
N ASP A 258 -2.06 -1.04 -18.15
CA ASP A 258 -3.09 -1.23 -19.18
C ASP A 258 -4.44 -0.60 -18.82
N GLY A 259 -4.53 0.17 -17.72
CA GLY A 259 -5.76 0.79 -17.24
C GLY A 259 -6.71 -0.15 -16.48
N SER A 260 -6.37 -1.45 -16.36
CA SER A 260 -7.14 -2.36 -15.50
C SER A 260 -7.05 -1.93 -14.02
N VAL A 261 -8.16 -2.05 -13.28
CA VAL A 261 -8.27 -1.57 -11.90
C VAL A 261 -8.61 -2.71 -10.95
N VAL A 262 -7.98 -2.71 -9.77
CA VAL A 262 -8.29 -3.62 -8.67
C VAL A 262 -8.69 -2.83 -7.43
N TYR A 263 -9.73 -3.29 -6.72
CA TYR A 263 -10.18 -2.63 -5.50
C TYR A 263 -10.85 -3.59 -4.53
N ILE A 264 -11.01 -3.14 -3.28
CA ILE A 264 -11.69 -3.89 -2.22
C ILE A 264 -12.51 -2.96 -1.34
N TYR A 265 -13.68 -3.45 -0.92
CA TYR A 265 -14.52 -2.81 0.10
C TYR A 265 -15.05 -3.84 1.10
N PRO A 266 -15.48 -3.42 2.31
CA PRO A 266 -15.94 -4.33 3.35
C PRO A 266 -17.21 -5.09 2.99
N ASP A 267 -17.30 -6.36 3.41
CA ASP A 267 -18.53 -7.15 3.40
C ASP A 267 -19.11 -7.37 4.80
N GLY A 268 -18.37 -7.02 5.85
CA GLY A 268 -18.78 -7.12 7.25
C GLY A 268 -18.81 -8.54 7.82
N GLU A 269 -18.31 -9.55 7.09
CA GLU A 269 -18.40 -10.96 7.54
C GLU A 269 -17.42 -11.31 8.67
N TYR A 270 -16.26 -10.63 8.77
CA TYR A 270 -15.25 -10.86 9.82
C TYR A 270 -15.08 -9.66 10.73
N GLN A 271 -14.59 -8.56 10.18
CA GLN A 271 -14.53 -7.24 10.80
C GLN A 271 -15.36 -6.29 9.95
N SER A 272 -15.99 -5.29 10.53
CA SER A 272 -16.85 -4.32 9.80
C SER A 272 -16.10 -3.55 8.71
N TRP A 273 -14.78 -3.59 8.71
CA TRP A 273 -13.91 -2.90 7.75
C TRP A 273 -13.16 -3.84 6.80
N THR A 274 -13.39 -5.16 6.84
CA THR A 274 -12.74 -6.15 5.96
C THR A 274 -13.70 -6.76 4.97
N GLY A 275 -13.19 -7.25 3.84
CA GLY A 275 -13.92 -8.02 2.84
C GLY A 275 -13.14 -9.25 2.40
N LYS A 276 -13.82 -10.24 1.85
CA LYS A 276 -13.22 -11.47 1.30
C LYS A 276 -13.11 -11.44 -0.22
N THR A 277 -13.69 -10.43 -0.88
CA THR A 277 -13.76 -10.30 -2.33
C THR A 277 -12.93 -9.13 -2.80
N VAL A 278 -12.03 -9.40 -3.75
CA VAL A 278 -11.33 -8.39 -4.54
C VAL A 278 -12.11 -8.23 -5.85
N TYR A 279 -12.30 -7.01 -6.28
CA TYR A 279 -12.95 -6.67 -7.54
C TYR A 279 -11.91 -6.23 -8.55
N PHE A 280 -12.00 -6.76 -9.75
CA PHE A 280 -11.09 -6.49 -10.85
C PHE A 280 -11.87 -6.01 -12.07
N ILE A 281 -11.62 -4.78 -12.50
CA ILE A 281 -12.14 -4.21 -13.75
C ILE A 281 -11.02 -4.31 -14.78
N LYS A 282 -11.22 -5.13 -15.81
CA LYS A 282 -10.27 -5.20 -16.91
C LYS A 282 -10.52 -4.05 -17.88
N GLU A 283 -9.44 -3.47 -18.40
CA GLU A 283 -9.53 -2.43 -19.43
C GLU A 283 -10.52 -2.81 -20.54
N GLY A 284 -11.42 -1.89 -20.88
CA GLY A 284 -12.42 -2.06 -21.94
C GLY A 284 -13.57 -3.02 -21.61
N VAL A 285 -13.68 -3.54 -20.36
CA VAL A 285 -14.76 -4.48 -19.98
C VAL A 285 -15.87 -3.81 -19.20
N GLY A 286 -15.61 -2.72 -18.48
CA GLY A 286 -16.62 -1.92 -17.77
C GLY A 286 -17.25 -2.56 -16.53
N GLU A 287 -17.43 -3.87 -16.49
CA GLU A 287 -18.05 -4.60 -15.35
C GLU A 287 -16.98 -5.25 -14.46
N PRO A 288 -17.06 -5.10 -13.14
CA PRO A 288 -16.09 -5.69 -12.23
C PRO A 288 -16.28 -7.21 -12.10
N MET A 289 -15.19 -7.96 -12.25
CA MET A 289 -15.12 -9.37 -11.91
C MET A 289 -14.86 -9.52 -10.41
N ALA A 290 -15.73 -10.25 -9.70
CA ALA A 290 -15.55 -10.56 -8.29
C ALA A 290 -14.66 -11.80 -8.11
N ILE A 291 -13.55 -11.63 -7.37
CA ILE A 291 -12.59 -12.70 -7.04
C ILE A 291 -12.65 -12.92 -5.53
N THR A 292 -13.33 -13.98 -5.09
CA THR A 292 -13.60 -14.23 -3.69
C THR A 292 -12.66 -15.28 -3.11
N SER A 293 -12.08 -15.00 -1.95
CA SER A 293 -11.31 -15.98 -1.16
C SER A 293 -12.23 -16.80 -0.27
N GLU A 294 -11.98 -18.11 -0.18
CA GLU A 294 -12.71 -18.99 0.72
C GLU A 294 -12.24 -18.89 2.19
N SER A 295 -11.02 -18.39 2.44
CA SER A 295 -10.37 -18.48 3.75
C SER A 295 -9.71 -17.19 4.24
N GLY A 296 -9.78 -16.10 3.47
CA GLY A 296 -9.14 -14.82 3.80
C GLY A 296 -10.16 -13.71 4.02
N HIS A 297 -9.84 -12.78 4.95
CA HIS A 297 -10.54 -11.51 5.11
C HIS A 297 -9.51 -10.40 5.05
N PHE A 298 -9.67 -9.48 4.13
CA PHE A 298 -8.69 -8.54 3.68
C PHE A 298 -9.10 -7.10 3.98
N TYR A 299 -8.13 -6.24 4.19
CA TYR A 299 -8.39 -4.82 4.40
C TYR A 299 -7.96 -3.98 3.20
N LYS A 300 -6.72 -4.15 2.72
CA LYS A 300 -6.21 -3.42 1.56
C LYS A 300 -5.73 -4.35 0.46
N VAL A 301 -5.90 -3.90 -0.78
CA VAL A 301 -5.32 -4.48 -1.99
C VAL A 301 -4.43 -3.44 -2.66
N ARG A 302 -3.34 -3.90 -3.30
CA ARG A 302 -2.44 -3.11 -4.15
C ARG A 302 -2.08 -3.91 -5.38
N VAL A 303 -1.83 -3.22 -6.48
CA VAL A 303 -1.04 -3.80 -7.56
C VAL A 303 0.35 -4.13 -7.02
N PHE A 304 0.86 -5.31 -7.34
CA PHE A 304 2.24 -5.69 -7.01
C PHE A 304 3.20 -4.99 -7.97
N ASP A 305 3.71 -3.85 -7.56
CA ASP A 305 4.65 -3.04 -8.32
C ASP A 305 5.61 -2.33 -7.35
N THR A 306 6.88 -2.24 -7.71
CA THR A 306 7.91 -1.56 -6.90
C THR A 306 8.07 -0.09 -7.24
N ARG A 307 7.48 0.37 -8.35
CA ARG A 307 7.51 1.77 -8.77
C ARG A 307 6.74 2.67 -7.79
N TYR A 308 7.18 3.90 -7.72
CA TYR A 308 6.43 4.99 -7.10
C TYR A 308 5.35 5.53 -8.05
N GLN A 309 4.71 6.64 -7.62
CA GLN A 309 3.81 7.39 -8.50
C GLN A 309 4.62 8.04 -9.62
#